data_1522dee83b8bc823a3a36db4f448d1bf
#
_entry.id   1522dee83b8bc823a3a36db4f448d1bf
#
_cell.length_a   1.000
_cell.length_b   1.000
_cell.length_c   1.000
_cell.angle_alpha   90.00
_cell.angle_beta   90.00
_cell.angle_gamma   90.00
#
_symmetry.space_group_name_H-M   'P 1'
#
loop_
_entity.id
_entity.type
_entity.pdbx_description
1 polymer ?
#
loop_
_entity_poly.entity_id
_entity_poly.type
_entity_poly.pdbx_seq_one_letter_code
_entity_poly.pdbx_strand_id
1 'polypeptide(L)'
;MDIIGILVLVISFFFLLVVGVPVAYSIGVAGILTMLVNIDSLPALTTYAMRMASGLDSFALLAIPFFILAGNIMNSGGIALRLIDFAKVLVGRLPGGLAVVNVVANMLFGAISGSAAAAASAIGSIMTPEMKKAGYDPNFSAAVNISSATTGMTIPPSNVLIVYSLASGGVSVSALFMAGYLPGILTGVAIMIVAAMFAARKGYPVAVRVPFSEATRVFFRAIPSLMLLVIVIGGILAGLFTATEASAIAVLYALILSFIYKELTWAKLPQVLLRSAKTTAIVLLLVATCTGLSWIMSYENIPQTVSAALLSISDNPVVILILINVILLIVGIFMDMTPAVLIFTPIFLPIATGQLGMDPVHFGIMMVLNLCVGLCTPPVGSVLFIGCSVAGTKIDQVIRPLLPMFAAMVIVLFLVAFLPDLSLLIPRLFGL
;
A
#
# COMPACT_ATOMS: atom_id res chain seq x y z
N MET A 1 -25.09 10.24 23.72
CA MET A 1 -24.35 9.21 23.00
C MET A 1 -25.21 7.99 22.87
N ASP A 2 -25.54 7.60 21.66
CA ASP A 2 -26.34 6.40 21.49
C ASP A 2 -25.42 5.19 21.40
N ILE A 3 -25.16 4.56 22.55
CA ILE A 3 -24.36 3.34 22.64
C ILE A 3 -24.94 2.27 21.71
N ILE A 4 -26.25 2.31 21.47
CA ILE A 4 -26.96 1.38 20.60
C ILE A 4 -26.48 1.53 19.15
N GLY A 5 -26.35 2.76 18.63
CA GLY A 5 -25.85 3.01 17.25
C GLY A 5 -24.44 2.46 17.05
N ILE A 6 -23.54 2.69 18.01
CA ILE A 6 -22.15 2.18 17.94
C ILE A 6 -22.13 0.63 17.99
N LEU A 7 -22.94 0.03 18.87
CA LEU A 7 -23.05 -1.43 18.97
C LEU A 7 -23.59 -2.02 17.68
N VAL A 8 -24.64 -1.42 17.10
CA VAL A 8 -25.21 -1.87 15.82
C VAL A 8 -24.16 -1.80 14.72
N LEU A 9 -23.39 -0.69 14.63
CA LEU A 9 -22.33 -0.54 13.64
C LEU A 9 -21.29 -1.65 13.77
N VAL A 10 -20.74 -1.83 14.96
CA VAL A 10 -19.64 -2.78 15.20
C VAL A 10 -20.12 -4.22 15.00
N ILE A 11 -21.26 -4.58 15.61
CA ILE A 11 -21.78 -5.96 15.55
C ILE A 11 -22.18 -6.33 14.13
N SER A 12 -22.93 -5.46 13.43
CA SER A 12 -23.36 -5.75 12.05
C SER A 12 -22.17 -5.83 11.08
N PHE A 13 -21.19 -4.95 11.22
CA PHE A 13 -19.99 -4.97 10.40
C PHE A 13 -19.19 -6.26 10.56
N PHE A 14 -18.85 -6.63 11.80
CA PHE A 14 -18.11 -7.88 12.04
C PHE A 14 -18.91 -9.13 11.73
N PHE A 15 -20.21 -9.15 11.99
CA PHE A 15 -21.08 -10.26 11.62
C PHE A 15 -21.05 -10.50 10.11
N LEU A 16 -21.23 -9.45 9.30
CA LEU A 16 -21.21 -9.56 7.85
C LEU A 16 -19.84 -10.02 7.33
N LEU A 17 -18.74 -9.56 7.93
CA LEU A 17 -17.39 -10.03 7.57
C LEU A 17 -17.21 -11.53 7.88
N VAL A 18 -17.65 -12.00 9.04
CA VAL A 18 -17.55 -13.41 9.44
C VAL A 18 -18.38 -14.31 8.52
N VAL A 19 -19.54 -13.84 8.06
CA VAL A 19 -20.38 -14.55 7.07
C VAL A 19 -19.77 -14.55 5.67
N GLY A 20 -18.68 -13.76 5.45
CA GLY A 20 -17.98 -13.73 4.17
C GLY A 20 -18.48 -12.66 3.18
N VAL A 21 -19.27 -11.69 3.64
CA VAL A 21 -19.71 -10.57 2.81
C VAL A 21 -18.50 -9.68 2.49
N PRO A 22 -18.29 -9.25 1.21
CA PRO A 22 -17.18 -8.37 0.87
C PRO A 22 -17.23 -7.06 1.67
N VAL A 23 -16.06 -6.55 2.06
CA VAL A 23 -15.89 -5.40 2.98
C VAL A 23 -16.70 -4.18 2.57
N ALA A 24 -16.74 -3.84 1.27
CA ALA A 24 -17.49 -2.69 0.77
C ALA A 24 -19.00 -2.78 1.09
N TYR A 25 -19.59 -3.96 0.90
CA TYR A 25 -21.00 -4.20 1.23
C TYR A 25 -21.22 -4.23 2.74
N SER A 26 -20.29 -4.84 3.49
CA SER A 26 -20.36 -4.88 4.96
C SER A 26 -20.36 -3.47 5.55
N ILE A 27 -19.51 -2.58 5.06
CA ILE A 27 -19.48 -1.16 5.45
C ILE A 27 -20.80 -0.48 5.09
N GLY A 28 -21.27 -0.66 3.85
CA GLY A 28 -22.48 -0.03 3.35
C GLY A 28 -23.72 -0.44 4.17
N VAL A 29 -23.90 -1.73 4.39
CA VAL A 29 -25.05 -2.26 5.14
C VAL A 29 -24.97 -1.88 6.61
N ALA A 30 -23.81 -2.03 7.25
CA ALA A 30 -23.62 -1.65 8.65
C ALA A 30 -23.89 -0.14 8.87
N GLY A 31 -23.42 0.70 7.94
CA GLY A 31 -23.70 2.12 7.97
C GLY A 31 -25.20 2.44 7.88
N ILE A 32 -25.90 1.85 6.91
CA ILE A 32 -27.35 2.02 6.78
C ILE A 32 -28.10 1.56 8.02
N LEU A 33 -27.77 0.37 8.55
CA LEU A 33 -28.41 -0.15 9.77
C LEU A 33 -28.19 0.79 10.96
N THR A 34 -27.02 1.36 11.10
CA THR A 34 -26.74 2.33 12.18
C THR A 34 -27.57 3.59 12.03
N MET A 35 -27.71 4.13 10.80
CA MET A 35 -28.59 5.29 10.59
C MET A 35 -30.04 5.03 10.92
N LEU A 36 -30.54 3.84 10.59
CA LEU A 36 -31.94 3.45 10.84
C LEU A 36 -32.28 3.32 12.34
N VAL A 37 -31.28 3.26 13.21
CA VAL A 37 -31.51 3.28 14.66
C VAL A 37 -31.97 4.65 15.15
N ASN A 38 -31.42 5.74 14.59
CA ASN A 38 -31.60 7.10 15.10
C ASN A 38 -32.30 8.04 14.13
N ILE A 39 -32.51 7.64 12.88
CA ILE A 39 -33.07 8.46 11.81
C ILE A 39 -34.15 7.68 11.08
N ASP A 40 -35.26 8.34 10.75
CA ASP A 40 -36.34 7.74 9.95
C ASP A 40 -35.82 7.17 8.63
N SER A 41 -36.42 6.10 8.15
CA SER A 41 -35.94 5.31 7.03
C SER A 41 -35.70 6.12 5.73
N LEU A 42 -36.62 7.02 5.37
CA LEU A 42 -36.48 7.79 4.14
C LEU A 42 -35.32 8.81 4.22
N PRO A 43 -35.22 9.68 5.26
CA PRO A 43 -34.06 10.55 5.43
C PRO A 43 -32.73 9.78 5.57
N ALA A 44 -32.69 8.64 6.28
CA ALA A 44 -31.51 7.81 6.44
C ALA A 44 -30.99 7.32 5.09
N LEU A 45 -31.82 6.66 4.30
CA LEU A 45 -31.44 6.11 2.99
C LEU A 45 -31.06 7.19 1.99
N THR A 46 -31.82 8.30 1.94
CA THR A 46 -31.50 9.40 1.02
C THR A 46 -30.19 10.08 1.39
N THR A 47 -29.96 10.35 2.68
CA THR A 47 -28.69 10.97 3.14
C THR A 47 -27.51 10.04 2.85
N TYR A 48 -27.63 8.74 3.14
CA TYR A 48 -26.57 7.79 2.86
C TYR A 48 -26.23 7.71 1.38
N ALA A 49 -27.24 7.60 0.51
CA ALA A 49 -27.07 7.59 -0.94
C ALA A 49 -26.43 8.88 -1.47
N MET A 50 -26.83 10.05 -0.97
CA MET A 50 -26.23 11.34 -1.32
C MET A 50 -24.77 11.41 -0.87
N ARG A 51 -24.42 10.92 0.31
CA ARG A 51 -23.04 10.89 0.80
C ARG A 51 -22.18 9.94 -0.03
N MET A 52 -22.70 8.78 -0.40
CA MET A 52 -22.02 7.87 -1.31
C MET A 52 -21.74 8.53 -2.67
N ALA A 53 -22.72 9.20 -3.24
CA ALA A 53 -22.59 9.88 -4.53
C ALA A 53 -21.59 11.05 -4.45
N SER A 54 -21.71 11.92 -3.44
CA SER A 54 -20.78 13.04 -3.24
C SER A 54 -19.35 12.60 -2.95
N GLY A 55 -19.16 11.46 -2.28
CA GLY A 55 -17.84 10.86 -2.04
C GLY A 55 -17.12 10.43 -3.32
N LEU A 56 -17.87 10.15 -4.38
CA LEU A 56 -17.31 9.81 -5.69
C LEU A 56 -17.07 11.04 -6.59
N ASP A 57 -17.63 12.18 -6.24
CA ASP A 57 -17.50 13.43 -7.01
C ASP A 57 -16.20 14.17 -6.63
N SER A 58 -15.07 13.54 -6.92
CA SER A 58 -13.75 14.13 -6.71
C SER A 58 -12.85 13.87 -7.90
N PHE A 59 -12.30 14.94 -8.49
CA PHE A 59 -11.36 14.85 -9.61
C PHE A 59 -10.11 14.02 -9.26
N ALA A 60 -9.64 14.10 -8.04
CA ALA A 60 -8.49 13.32 -7.57
C ALA A 60 -8.72 11.80 -7.61
N LEU A 61 -9.98 11.36 -7.46
CA LEU A 61 -10.33 9.93 -7.53
C LEU A 61 -10.08 9.32 -8.91
N LEU A 62 -10.12 10.13 -9.99
CA LEU A 62 -9.84 9.64 -11.34
C LEU A 62 -8.39 9.13 -11.49
N ALA A 63 -7.48 9.55 -10.63
CA ALA A 63 -6.12 9.05 -10.64
C ALA A 63 -6.06 7.54 -10.29
N ILE A 64 -6.95 7.05 -9.42
CA ILE A 64 -6.97 5.65 -8.97
C ILE A 64 -7.21 4.67 -10.13
N PRO A 65 -8.30 4.79 -10.93
CA PRO A 65 -8.54 3.92 -12.08
C PRO A 65 -7.37 3.93 -13.08
N PHE A 66 -6.80 5.10 -13.35
CA PHE A 66 -5.69 5.19 -14.30
C PHE A 66 -4.41 4.55 -13.76
N PHE A 67 -4.04 4.75 -12.50
CA PHE A 67 -2.87 4.06 -11.93
C PHE A 67 -3.08 2.55 -11.82
N ILE A 68 -4.30 2.07 -11.48
CA ILE A 68 -4.65 0.65 -11.51
C ILE A 68 -4.48 0.08 -12.93
N LEU A 69 -4.97 0.80 -13.93
CA LEU A 69 -4.84 0.38 -15.33
C LEU A 69 -3.37 0.38 -15.77
N ALA A 70 -2.61 1.43 -15.47
CA ALA A 70 -1.18 1.49 -15.78
C ALA A 70 -0.42 0.31 -15.13
N GLY A 71 -0.67 0.03 -13.85
CA GLY A 71 -0.07 -1.10 -13.14
C GLY A 71 -0.41 -2.45 -13.76
N ASN A 72 -1.66 -2.68 -14.15
CA ASN A 72 -2.09 -3.92 -14.81
C ASN A 72 -1.50 -4.09 -16.22
N ILE A 73 -1.39 -3.00 -17.00
CA ILE A 73 -0.73 -2.99 -18.31
C ILE A 73 0.75 -3.37 -18.13
N MET A 74 1.42 -2.76 -17.17
CA MET A 74 2.84 -3.00 -16.90
C MET A 74 3.11 -4.42 -16.40
N ASN A 75 2.22 -4.96 -15.57
CA ASN A 75 2.29 -6.35 -15.12
C ASN A 75 2.17 -7.34 -16.29
N SER A 76 1.32 -7.03 -17.28
CA SER A 76 1.14 -7.84 -18.48
C SER A 76 2.20 -7.55 -19.56
N GLY A 77 2.91 -6.44 -19.45
CA GLY A 77 3.88 -5.92 -20.44
C GLY A 77 5.32 -6.37 -20.25
N GLY A 78 5.60 -7.39 -19.42
CA GLY A 78 6.96 -7.93 -19.22
C GLY A 78 7.94 -6.99 -18.51
N ILE A 79 7.43 -5.93 -17.88
CA ILE A 79 8.23 -4.92 -17.19
C ILE A 79 8.89 -5.49 -15.94
N ALA A 80 8.20 -6.42 -15.24
CA ALA A 80 8.72 -7.07 -14.04
C ALA A 80 10.09 -7.76 -14.31
N LEU A 81 10.23 -8.48 -15.41
CA LEU A 81 11.50 -9.12 -15.79
C LEU A 81 12.63 -8.10 -15.95
N ARG A 82 12.37 -6.97 -16.62
CA ARG A 82 13.38 -5.92 -16.86
C ARG A 82 13.83 -5.24 -15.56
N LEU A 83 12.89 -5.04 -14.63
CA LEU A 83 13.21 -4.50 -13.30
C LEU A 83 14.02 -5.49 -12.46
N ILE A 84 13.72 -6.79 -12.53
CA ILE A 84 14.51 -7.84 -11.88
C ILE A 84 15.93 -7.89 -12.47
N ASP A 85 16.08 -7.88 -13.79
CA ASP A 85 17.40 -7.88 -14.44
C ASP A 85 18.20 -6.63 -14.06
N PHE A 86 17.55 -5.47 -14.02
CA PHE A 86 18.17 -4.23 -13.53
C PHE A 86 18.61 -4.34 -12.06
N ALA A 87 17.74 -4.86 -11.19
CA ALA A 87 18.06 -5.08 -9.79
C ALA A 87 19.24 -6.06 -9.62
N LYS A 88 19.33 -7.12 -10.45
CA LYS A 88 20.47 -8.06 -10.47
C LYS A 88 21.79 -7.35 -10.76
N VAL A 89 21.77 -6.44 -11.71
CA VAL A 89 22.98 -5.65 -12.05
C VAL A 89 23.35 -4.70 -10.93
N LEU A 90 22.35 -4.05 -10.30
CA LEU A 90 22.56 -3.03 -9.27
C LEU A 90 23.07 -3.63 -7.94
N VAL A 91 22.38 -4.66 -7.44
CA VAL A 91 22.60 -5.17 -6.07
C VAL A 91 22.93 -6.66 -6.00
N GLY A 92 22.94 -7.38 -7.11
CA GLY A 92 23.13 -8.84 -7.11
C GLY A 92 24.48 -9.33 -6.55
N ARG A 93 25.47 -8.43 -6.45
CA ARG A 93 26.81 -8.71 -5.85
C ARG A 93 26.84 -8.57 -4.34
N LEU A 94 25.80 -7.99 -3.74
CA LEU A 94 25.74 -7.85 -2.29
C LEU A 94 25.55 -9.22 -1.62
N PRO A 95 25.99 -9.38 -0.37
CA PRO A 95 25.70 -10.59 0.40
C PRO A 95 24.20 -10.85 0.39
N GLY A 96 23.81 -12.11 0.10
CA GLY A 96 22.41 -12.45 -0.06
C GLY A 96 21.86 -12.22 -1.47
N GLY A 97 22.69 -11.80 -2.42
CA GLY A 97 22.45 -11.73 -3.88
C GLY A 97 20.99 -11.67 -4.32
N LEU A 98 20.39 -12.84 -4.58
CA LEU A 98 19.01 -12.91 -5.07
C LEU A 98 17.95 -12.44 -4.06
N ALA A 99 18.20 -12.53 -2.75
CA ALA A 99 17.27 -12.02 -1.76
C ALA A 99 17.21 -10.47 -1.80
N VAL A 100 18.38 -9.83 -1.89
CA VAL A 100 18.47 -8.35 -2.05
C VAL A 100 17.89 -7.90 -3.38
N VAL A 101 18.13 -8.65 -4.46
CA VAL A 101 17.51 -8.41 -5.78
C VAL A 101 15.97 -8.46 -5.68
N ASN A 102 15.42 -9.45 -4.98
CA ASN A 102 13.98 -9.57 -4.76
C ASN A 102 13.42 -8.31 -4.07
N VAL A 103 14.10 -7.80 -3.04
CA VAL A 103 13.66 -6.58 -2.34
C VAL A 103 13.65 -5.37 -3.29
N VAL A 104 14.75 -5.12 -4.00
CA VAL A 104 14.83 -3.98 -4.93
C VAL A 104 13.81 -4.11 -6.06
N ALA A 105 13.63 -5.31 -6.61
CA ALA A 105 12.64 -5.56 -7.65
C ALA A 105 11.21 -5.29 -7.16
N ASN A 106 10.87 -5.69 -5.93
CA ASN A 106 9.59 -5.40 -5.32
C ASN A 106 9.40 -3.90 -5.04
N MET A 107 10.43 -3.21 -4.55
CA MET A 107 10.38 -1.75 -4.37
C MET A 107 10.05 -1.03 -5.67
N LEU A 108 10.79 -1.34 -6.74
CA LEU A 108 10.59 -0.72 -8.06
C LEU A 108 9.24 -1.09 -8.68
N PHE A 109 8.91 -2.38 -8.68
CA PHE A 109 7.65 -2.84 -9.28
C PHE A 109 6.44 -2.40 -8.46
N GLY A 110 6.52 -2.45 -7.13
CA GLY A 110 5.46 -2.03 -6.23
C GLY A 110 5.16 -0.54 -6.35
N ALA A 111 6.19 0.31 -6.45
CA ALA A 111 6.05 1.74 -6.69
C ALA A 111 5.30 2.04 -8.00
N ILE A 112 5.53 1.25 -9.04
CA ILE A 112 4.87 1.41 -10.34
C ILE A 112 3.44 0.86 -10.33
N SER A 113 3.26 -0.37 -9.76
CA SER A 113 1.97 -1.06 -9.76
C SER A 113 0.99 -0.52 -8.72
N GLY A 114 1.48 0.13 -7.67
CA GLY A 114 0.69 0.62 -6.54
C GLY A 114 -0.05 -0.49 -5.78
N SER A 115 0.41 -1.75 -5.87
CA SER A 115 -0.26 -2.91 -5.28
C SER A 115 0.75 -3.93 -4.73
N ALA A 116 0.75 -4.13 -3.42
CA ALA A 116 1.58 -5.14 -2.77
C ALA A 116 1.23 -6.58 -3.24
N ALA A 117 -0.05 -6.87 -3.44
CA ALA A 117 -0.51 -8.14 -3.97
C ALA A 117 0.02 -8.41 -5.38
N ALA A 118 0.01 -7.39 -6.26
CA ALA A 118 0.56 -7.49 -7.60
C ALA A 118 2.09 -7.67 -7.57
N ALA A 119 2.80 -6.95 -6.71
CA ALA A 119 4.24 -7.07 -6.54
C ALA A 119 4.62 -8.47 -6.02
N ALA A 120 3.98 -8.94 -4.93
CA ALA A 120 4.21 -10.27 -4.38
C ALA A 120 3.98 -11.39 -5.41
N SER A 121 2.94 -11.25 -6.24
CA SER A 121 2.61 -12.22 -7.29
C SER A 121 3.59 -12.15 -8.47
N ALA A 122 3.81 -10.97 -9.04
CA ALA A 122 4.63 -10.81 -10.25
C ALA A 122 6.11 -11.12 -9.97
N ILE A 123 6.68 -10.47 -8.97
CA ILE A 123 8.09 -10.66 -8.61
C ILE A 123 8.32 -12.05 -8.01
N GLY A 124 7.40 -12.50 -7.12
CA GLY A 124 7.49 -13.81 -6.48
C GLY A 124 7.43 -14.97 -7.47
N SER A 125 6.59 -14.89 -8.50
CA SER A 125 6.48 -15.93 -9.52
C SER A 125 7.76 -16.13 -10.35
N ILE A 126 8.60 -15.10 -10.47
CA ILE A 126 9.87 -15.14 -11.18
C ILE A 126 11.02 -15.46 -10.21
N MET A 127 11.09 -14.73 -9.11
CA MET A 127 12.21 -14.83 -8.17
C MET A 127 12.22 -16.11 -7.34
N THR A 128 11.05 -16.63 -6.97
CA THR A 128 10.98 -17.86 -6.12
C THR A 128 11.58 -19.08 -6.83
N PRO A 129 11.26 -19.39 -8.10
CA PRO A 129 11.93 -20.48 -8.83
C PRO A 129 13.44 -20.24 -9.00
N GLU A 130 13.87 -18.99 -9.26
CA GLU A 130 15.29 -18.66 -9.40
C GLU A 130 16.04 -18.84 -8.08
N MET A 131 15.51 -18.35 -6.98
CA MET A 131 16.09 -18.51 -5.65
C MET A 131 16.17 -19.97 -5.25
N LYS A 132 15.12 -20.76 -5.53
CA LYS A 132 15.11 -22.21 -5.30
C LYS A 132 16.19 -22.93 -6.10
N LYS A 133 16.39 -22.61 -7.36
CA LYS A 133 17.46 -23.17 -8.21
C LYS A 133 18.85 -22.80 -7.69
N ALA A 134 19.00 -21.64 -7.09
CA ALA A 134 20.24 -21.19 -6.47
C ALA A 134 20.46 -21.77 -5.05
N GLY A 135 19.60 -22.67 -4.55
CA GLY A 135 19.75 -23.34 -3.27
C GLY A 135 19.21 -22.56 -2.06
N TYR A 136 18.42 -21.51 -2.28
CA TYR A 136 17.75 -20.79 -1.19
C TYR A 136 16.58 -21.62 -0.63
N ASP A 137 16.37 -21.54 0.68
CA ASP A 137 15.19 -22.10 1.34
C ASP A 137 13.91 -21.44 0.77
N PRO A 138 12.90 -22.22 0.30
CA PRO A 138 11.65 -21.68 -0.21
C PRO A 138 10.90 -20.81 0.80
N ASN A 139 10.93 -21.15 2.09
CA ASN A 139 10.25 -20.38 3.13
C ASN A 139 10.93 -19.02 3.35
N PHE A 140 12.27 -18.99 3.31
CA PHE A 140 13.02 -17.74 3.35
C PHE A 140 12.74 -16.88 2.10
N SER A 141 12.72 -17.49 0.92
CA SER A 141 12.42 -16.80 -0.34
C SER A 141 11.01 -16.19 -0.31
N ALA A 142 10.03 -16.93 0.23
CA ALA A 142 8.67 -16.43 0.45
C ALA A 142 8.66 -15.25 1.43
N ALA A 143 9.36 -15.36 2.56
CA ALA A 143 9.40 -14.31 3.58
C ALA A 143 10.01 -13.01 3.04
N VAL A 144 11.10 -13.08 2.26
CA VAL A 144 11.68 -11.91 1.58
C VAL A 144 10.69 -11.27 0.61
N ASN A 145 10.03 -12.08 -0.21
CA ASN A 145 9.07 -11.57 -1.19
C ASN A 145 7.85 -10.92 -0.52
N ILE A 146 7.31 -11.52 0.54
CA ILE A 146 6.15 -11.01 1.31
C ILE A 146 6.49 -9.67 1.95
N SER A 147 7.58 -9.60 2.71
CA SER A 147 7.96 -8.38 3.43
C SER A 147 8.31 -7.23 2.48
N SER A 148 9.00 -7.53 1.38
CA SER A 148 9.43 -6.50 0.43
C SER A 148 8.31 -6.00 -0.50
N ALA A 149 7.30 -6.83 -0.78
CA ALA A 149 6.20 -6.45 -1.68
C ALA A 149 5.40 -5.25 -1.17
N THR A 150 5.32 -5.05 0.14
CA THR A 150 4.58 -3.93 0.75
C THR A 150 5.34 -2.60 0.69
N THR A 151 6.67 -2.61 0.55
CA THR A 151 7.47 -1.38 0.50
C THR A 151 7.08 -0.45 -0.66
N GLY A 152 6.69 -1.03 -1.80
CA GLY A 152 6.24 -0.28 -2.96
C GLY A 152 4.94 0.48 -2.76
N MET A 153 4.15 0.15 -1.72
CA MET A 153 2.93 0.91 -1.40
C MET A 153 3.22 2.27 -0.75
N THR A 154 4.36 2.40 -0.10
CA THR A 154 4.80 3.66 0.50
C THR A 154 5.58 4.51 -0.50
N ILE A 155 6.29 3.87 -1.45
CA ILE A 155 7.06 4.55 -2.49
C ILE A 155 6.10 5.02 -3.61
N PRO A 156 6.10 6.32 -3.99
CA PRO A 156 5.21 6.83 -5.03
C PRO A 156 5.59 6.35 -6.45
N PRO A 157 4.59 6.36 -7.37
CA PRO A 157 3.17 6.70 -7.16
C PRO A 157 2.38 5.59 -6.47
N SER A 158 1.65 5.93 -5.42
CA SER A 158 0.88 4.97 -4.61
C SER A 158 -0.61 5.30 -4.60
N ASN A 159 -1.44 4.33 -4.97
CA ASN A 159 -2.90 4.47 -4.94
C ASN A 159 -3.42 4.74 -3.53
N VAL A 160 -2.79 4.15 -2.51
CA VAL A 160 -3.20 4.30 -1.11
C VAL A 160 -2.97 5.70 -0.59
N LEU A 161 -1.89 6.37 -1.02
CA LEU A 161 -1.63 7.77 -0.67
C LEU A 161 -2.68 8.71 -1.27
N ILE A 162 -3.21 8.40 -2.47
CA ILE A 162 -4.33 9.14 -3.07
C ILE A 162 -5.62 8.92 -2.27
N VAL A 163 -5.88 7.67 -1.86
CA VAL A 163 -7.02 7.34 -0.99
C VAL A 163 -6.91 8.06 0.34
N TYR A 164 -5.71 8.14 0.93
CA TYR A 164 -5.48 8.89 2.16
C TYR A 164 -5.73 10.40 1.96
N SER A 165 -5.25 10.99 0.86
CA SER A 165 -5.53 12.40 0.53
C SER A 165 -7.03 12.69 0.55
N LEU A 166 -7.83 11.79 0.00
CA LEU A 166 -9.28 11.91 0.02
C LEU A 166 -9.86 11.78 1.43
N ALA A 167 -9.46 10.73 2.17
CA ALA A 167 -9.97 10.43 3.51
C ALA A 167 -9.60 11.52 4.54
N SER A 168 -8.49 12.20 4.33
CA SER A 168 -7.99 13.29 5.17
C SER A 168 -8.60 14.66 4.90
N GLY A 169 -9.51 14.76 3.91
CA GLY A 169 -10.15 16.02 3.54
C GLY A 169 -9.32 16.90 2.58
N GLY A 170 -8.37 16.32 1.83
CA GLY A 170 -7.65 17.00 0.76
C GLY A 170 -6.19 17.33 1.04
N VAL A 171 -5.52 16.55 1.88
CA VAL A 171 -4.05 16.65 2.03
C VAL A 171 -3.37 16.48 0.66
N SER A 172 -2.40 17.33 0.37
CA SER A 172 -1.73 17.38 -0.94
C SER A 172 -1.15 16.02 -1.36
N VAL A 173 -1.57 15.51 -2.53
CA VAL A 173 -1.06 14.26 -3.09
C VAL A 173 0.43 14.37 -3.43
N SER A 174 0.88 15.54 -3.94
CA SER A 174 2.29 15.78 -4.23
C SER A 174 3.15 15.75 -2.96
N ALA A 175 2.68 16.38 -1.87
CA ALA A 175 3.35 16.32 -0.59
C ALA A 175 3.43 14.88 -0.04
N LEU A 176 2.33 14.12 -0.12
CA LEU A 176 2.30 12.71 0.29
C LEU A 176 3.26 11.85 -0.54
N PHE A 177 3.31 12.07 -1.85
CA PHE A 177 4.24 11.36 -2.71
C PHE A 177 5.69 11.65 -2.32
N MET A 178 6.04 12.90 -2.10
CA MET A 178 7.40 13.23 -1.64
C MET A 178 7.73 12.67 -0.26
N ALA A 179 6.77 12.70 0.65
CA ALA A 179 6.91 12.18 2.00
C ALA A 179 7.11 10.66 2.07
N GLY A 180 6.59 9.91 1.09
CA GLY A 180 6.66 8.44 1.04
C GLY A 180 8.03 7.88 0.62
N TYR A 181 8.88 8.66 -0.08
CA TYR A 181 10.14 8.15 -0.61
C TYR A 181 11.10 7.69 0.48
N LEU A 182 11.42 8.55 1.42
CA LEU A 182 12.43 8.24 2.43
C LEU A 182 12.01 7.09 3.35
N PRO A 183 10.77 7.07 3.90
CA PRO A 183 10.26 5.94 4.68
C PRO A 183 10.20 4.62 3.90
N GLY A 184 9.75 4.67 2.64
CA GLY A 184 9.68 3.48 1.78
C GLY A 184 11.06 2.90 1.46
N ILE A 185 12.03 3.74 1.10
CA ILE A 185 13.42 3.34 0.85
C ILE A 185 14.05 2.81 2.14
N LEU A 186 13.84 3.48 3.28
CA LEU A 186 14.38 3.06 4.56
C LEU A 186 13.86 1.67 4.96
N THR A 187 12.58 1.40 4.72
CA THR A 187 11.97 0.08 4.96
C THR A 187 12.60 -0.98 4.06
N GLY A 188 12.75 -0.69 2.76
CA GLY A 188 13.42 -1.58 1.83
C GLY A 188 14.87 -1.89 2.22
N VAL A 189 15.63 -0.86 2.62
CA VAL A 189 17.01 -1.02 3.09
C VAL A 189 17.07 -1.86 4.37
N ALA A 190 16.18 -1.64 5.32
CA ALA A 190 16.10 -2.44 6.55
C ALA A 190 15.84 -3.92 6.24
N ILE A 191 14.89 -4.21 5.34
CA ILE A 191 14.63 -5.59 4.89
C ILE A 191 15.84 -6.17 4.16
N MET A 192 16.52 -5.39 3.28
CA MET A 192 17.73 -5.84 2.59
C MET A 192 18.84 -6.21 3.56
N ILE A 193 19.07 -5.41 4.60
CA ILE A 193 20.08 -5.69 5.63
C ILE A 193 19.79 -7.02 6.34
N VAL A 194 18.56 -7.22 6.78
CA VAL A 194 18.14 -8.47 7.44
C VAL A 194 18.25 -9.67 6.51
N ALA A 195 17.78 -9.53 5.27
CA ALA A 195 17.86 -10.58 4.26
C ALA A 195 19.31 -10.96 3.93
N ALA A 196 20.19 -9.96 3.79
CA ALA A 196 21.62 -10.16 3.56
C ALA A 196 22.32 -10.84 4.74
N MET A 197 22.02 -10.42 5.98
CA MET A 197 22.57 -11.06 7.19
C MET A 197 22.13 -12.52 7.31
N PHE A 198 20.86 -12.81 7.04
CA PHE A 198 20.35 -14.18 7.07
C PHE A 198 20.99 -15.04 5.98
N ALA A 199 21.09 -14.53 4.76
CA ALA A 199 21.67 -15.22 3.63
C ALA A 199 23.18 -15.48 3.84
N ALA A 200 23.92 -14.52 4.40
CA ALA A 200 25.32 -14.68 4.74
C ALA A 200 25.54 -15.78 5.79
N ARG A 201 24.69 -15.82 6.83
CA ARG A 201 24.75 -16.87 7.87
C ARG A 201 24.47 -18.27 7.33
N LYS A 202 23.62 -18.38 6.32
CA LYS A 202 23.26 -19.65 5.66
C LYS A 202 24.22 -20.04 4.53
N GLY A 203 25.16 -19.17 4.14
CA GLY A 203 26.10 -19.42 3.05
C GLY A 203 25.46 -19.44 1.68
N TYR A 204 24.37 -18.70 1.46
CA TYR A 204 23.71 -18.66 0.16
C TYR A 204 24.59 -17.97 -0.90
N PRO A 205 24.56 -18.44 -2.16
CA PRO A 205 25.43 -17.94 -3.20
C PRO A 205 25.13 -16.47 -3.55
N VAL A 206 26.19 -15.75 -3.88
CA VAL A 206 26.11 -14.39 -4.46
C VAL A 206 25.97 -14.50 -5.97
N ALA A 207 25.27 -13.58 -6.60
CA ALA A 207 25.10 -13.59 -8.04
C ALA A 207 26.45 -13.47 -8.78
N VAL A 208 26.56 -14.16 -9.89
CA VAL A 208 27.77 -14.13 -10.76
C VAL A 208 28.02 -12.70 -11.27
N ARG A 209 29.28 -12.35 -11.45
CA ARG A 209 29.67 -11.05 -12.02
C ARG A 209 29.11 -10.91 -13.43
N VAL A 210 28.24 -9.94 -13.63
CA VAL A 210 27.77 -9.54 -14.95
C VAL A 210 28.87 -8.70 -15.60
N PRO A 211 29.34 -8.99 -16.83
CA PRO A 211 30.29 -8.17 -17.54
C PRO A 211 29.79 -6.72 -17.72
N PHE A 212 30.67 -5.74 -17.71
CA PHE A 212 30.27 -4.33 -17.83
C PHE A 212 29.44 -4.04 -19.09
N SER A 213 29.78 -4.69 -20.21
CA SER A 213 29.04 -4.56 -21.48
C SER A 213 27.60 -5.10 -21.37
N GLU A 214 27.39 -6.16 -20.60
CA GLU A 214 26.06 -6.71 -20.36
C GLU A 214 25.30 -5.86 -19.33
N ALA A 215 25.98 -5.39 -18.30
CA ALA A 215 25.40 -4.47 -17.31
C ALA A 215 24.86 -3.18 -17.96
N THR A 216 25.63 -2.57 -18.87
CA THR A 216 25.17 -1.40 -19.62
C THR A 216 24.00 -1.70 -20.52
N ARG A 217 23.99 -2.86 -21.19
CA ARG A 217 22.85 -3.29 -22.02
C ARG A 217 21.58 -3.46 -21.20
N VAL A 218 21.67 -4.10 -20.03
CA VAL A 218 20.54 -4.30 -19.13
C VAL A 218 20.05 -2.96 -18.59
N PHE A 219 20.97 -2.07 -18.20
CA PHE A 219 20.64 -0.72 -17.76
C PHE A 219 19.82 0.04 -18.81
N PHE A 220 20.31 0.11 -20.07
CA PHE A 220 19.58 0.78 -21.16
C PHE A 220 18.24 0.13 -21.48
N ARG A 221 18.10 -1.19 -21.29
CA ARG A 221 16.80 -1.88 -21.44
C ARG A 221 15.80 -1.54 -20.32
N ALA A 222 16.30 -1.22 -19.13
CA ALA A 222 15.44 -0.87 -17.99
C ALA A 222 15.04 0.62 -18.00
N ILE A 223 15.86 1.51 -18.61
CA ILE A 223 15.59 2.95 -18.67
C ILE A 223 14.16 3.27 -19.08
N PRO A 224 13.58 2.73 -20.17
CA PRO A 224 12.22 3.07 -20.56
C PRO A 224 11.20 2.73 -19.47
N SER A 225 11.40 1.63 -18.74
CA SER A 225 10.49 1.24 -17.65
C SER A 225 10.65 2.18 -16.43
N LEU A 226 11.86 2.61 -16.12
CA LEU A 226 12.15 3.54 -15.04
C LEU A 226 11.76 4.99 -15.37
N MET A 227 11.79 5.36 -16.65
CA MET A 227 11.38 6.69 -17.13
C MET A 227 9.90 6.98 -16.79
N LEU A 228 9.05 5.97 -16.65
CA LEU A 228 7.70 6.17 -16.18
C LEU A 228 7.65 6.87 -14.82
N LEU A 229 8.46 6.40 -13.87
CA LEU A 229 8.54 7.02 -12.54
C LEU A 229 9.03 8.46 -12.64
N VAL A 230 10.05 8.70 -13.46
CA VAL A 230 10.63 10.04 -13.67
C VAL A 230 9.60 10.98 -14.30
N ILE A 231 8.84 10.52 -15.32
CA ILE A 231 7.84 11.32 -16.01
C ILE A 231 6.69 11.67 -15.04
N VAL A 232 6.15 10.68 -14.34
CA VAL A 232 5.02 10.87 -13.42
C VAL A 232 5.41 11.79 -12.27
N ILE A 233 6.45 11.44 -11.54
CA ILE A 233 6.85 12.19 -10.35
C ILE A 233 7.51 13.52 -10.72
N GLY A 234 8.40 13.53 -11.70
CA GLY A 234 9.05 14.75 -12.18
C GLY A 234 8.04 15.75 -12.74
N GLY A 235 7.03 15.29 -13.47
CA GLY A 235 5.96 16.14 -13.98
C GLY A 235 5.07 16.74 -12.89
N ILE A 236 4.75 15.97 -11.84
CA ILE A 236 4.01 16.46 -10.67
C ILE A 236 4.84 17.50 -9.90
N LEU A 237 6.13 17.23 -9.66
CA LEU A 237 7.02 18.14 -8.93
C LEU A 237 7.30 19.44 -9.70
N ALA A 238 7.44 19.34 -11.01
CA ALA A 238 7.61 20.52 -11.86
C ALA A 238 6.31 21.35 -12.01
N GLY A 239 5.20 20.89 -11.41
CA GLY A 239 3.89 21.54 -11.55
C GLY A 239 3.29 21.45 -12.96
N LEU A 240 3.84 20.56 -13.82
CA LEU A 240 3.35 20.36 -15.18
C LEU A 240 2.04 19.57 -15.23
N PHE A 241 1.86 18.67 -14.26
CA PHE A 241 0.72 17.75 -14.19
C PHE A 241 0.18 17.66 -12.77
N THR A 242 -1.14 17.58 -12.66
CA THR A 242 -1.81 17.08 -11.48
C THR A 242 -1.61 15.56 -11.34
N ALA A 243 -1.88 14.99 -10.18
CA ALA A 243 -1.79 13.54 -9.98
C ALA A 243 -2.70 12.76 -10.97
N THR A 244 -3.86 13.32 -11.29
CA THR A 244 -4.82 12.73 -12.25
C THR A 244 -4.26 12.74 -13.67
N GLU A 245 -3.75 13.87 -14.13
CA GLU A 245 -3.13 13.98 -15.47
C GLU A 245 -1.89 13.09 -15.58
N ALA A 246 -1.05 13.08 -14.56
CA ALA A 246 0.12 12.19 -14.49
C ALA A 246 -0.25 10.71 -14.58
N SER A 247 -1.38 10.31 -13.97
CA SER A 247 -1.89 8.94 -14.05
C SER A 247 -2.35 8.56 -15.46
N ALA A 248 -2.99 9.49 -16.18
CA ALA A 248 -3.38 9.28 -17.58
C ALA A 248 -2.15 9.16 -18.50
N ILE A 249 -1.11 9.98 -18.27
CA ILE A 249 0.18 9.90 -18.97
C ILE A 249 0.85 8.55 -18.67
N ALA A 250 0.77 8.07 -17.41
CA ALA A 250 1.29 6.75 -17.03
C ALA A 250 0.63 5.62 -17.82
N VAL A 251 -0.70 5.66 -18.03
CA VAL A 251 -1.42 4.68 -18.85
C VAL A 251 -0.94 4.73 -20.29
N LEU A 252 -0.89 5.92 -20.90
CA LEU A 252 -0.46 6.10 -22.29
C LEU A 252 0.97 5.58 -22.48
N TYR A 253 1.88 5.95 -21.59
CA TYR A 253 3.27 5.52 -21.63
C TYR A 253 3.41 4.00 -21.46
N ALA A 254 2.70 3.42 -20.48
CA ALA A 254 2.69 1.98 -20.23
C ALA A 254 2.15 1.19 -21.44
N LEU A 255 1.08 1.67 -22.09
CA LEU A 255 0.54 1.08 -23.33
C LEU A 255 1.56 1.10 -24.44
N ILE A 256 2.13 2.25 -24.76
CA ILE A 256 3.15 2.40 -25.83
C ILE A 256 4.31 1.44 -25.57
N LEU A 257 4.82 1.42 -24.35
CA LEU A 257 5.96 0.59 -23.97
C LEU A 257 5.65 -0.90 -24.08
N SER A 258 4.48 -1.33 -23.61
CA SER A 258 4.05 -2.73 -23.66
C SER A 258 3.83 -3.24 -25.08
N PHE A 259 3.37 -2.39 -25.99
CA PHE A 259 3.28 -2.72 -27.42
C PHE A 259 4.64 -2.76 -28.11
N ILE A 260 5.54 -1.82 -27.82
CA ILE A 260 6.93 -1.83 -28.34
C ILE A 260 7.64 -3.10 -27.89
N TYR A 261 7.42 -3.55 -26.68
CA TYR A 261 7.99 -4.80 -26.15
C TYR A 261 7.34 -6.06 -26.69
N LYS A 262 6.22 -5.93 -27.44
CA LYS A 262 5.45 -7.07 -28.02
C LYS A 262 4.91 -8.05 -26.97
N GLU A 263 4.83 -7.65 -25.72
CA GLU A 263 4.31 -8.47 -24.62
C GLU A 263 2.79 -8.34 -24.50
N LEU A 264 2.26 -7.13 -24.76
CA LEU A 264 0.84 -6.85 -24.83
C LEU A 264 0.38 -6.92 -26.30
N THR A 265 -0.63 -7.73 -26.56
CA THR A 265 -1.28 -7.85 -27.87
C THR A 265 -2.70 -7.30 -27.80
N TRP A 266 -3.26 -6.91 -28.94
CA TRP A 266 -4.66 -6.47 -29.04
C TRP A 266 -5.65 -7.50 -28.49
N ALA A 267 -5.32 -8.80 -28.61
CA ALA A 267 -6.14 -9.89 -28.08
C ALA A 267 -6.13 -9.95 -26.53
N LYS A 268 -5.04 -9.55 -25.89
CA LYS A 268 -4.91 -9.55 -24.42
C LYS A 268 -5.46 -8.26 -23.78
N LEU A 269 -5.53 -7.16 -24.53
CA LEU A 269 -5.94 -5.84 -24.01
C LEU A 269 -7.32 -5.85 -23.35
N PRO A 270 -8.38 -6.48 -23.93
CA PRO A 270 -9.69 -6.51 -23.28
C PRO A 270 -9.67 -7.16 -21.89
N GLN A 271 -8.84 -8.21 -21.71
CA GLN A 271 -8.71 -8.88 -20.41
C GLN A 271 -8.04 -7.97 -19.36
N VAL A 272 -7.02 -7.20 -19.78
CA VAL A 272 -6.35 -6.21 -18.89
C VAL A 272 -7.32 -5.11 -18.50
N LEU A 273 -8.10 -4.58 -19.45
CA LEU A 273 -9.13 -3.57 -19.21
C LEU A 273 -10.20 -4.09 -18.26
N LEU A 274 -10.72 -5.31 -18.49
CA LEU A 274 -11.74 -5.91 -17.63
C LEU A 274 -11.22 -6.13 -16.19
N ARG A 275 -9.99 -6.59 -16.04
CA ARG A 275 -9.36 -6.76 -14.74
C ARG A 275 -9.21 -5.41 -14.03
N SER A 276 -8.78 -4.38 -14.74
CA SER A 276 -8.64 -3.03 -14.18
C SER A 276 -10.00 -2.45 -13.80
N ALA A 277 -11.01 -2.61 -14.63
CA ALA A 277 -12.37 -2.15 -14.35
C ALA A 277 -12.95 -2.83 -13.09
N LYS A 278 -12.76 -4.15 -12.92
CA LYS A 278 -13.20 -4.88 -11.72
C LYS A 278 -12.53 -4.33 -10.45
N THR A 279 -11.21 -4.15 -10.49
CA THR A 279 -10.46 -3.62 -9.33
C THR A 279 -10.91 -2.17 -9.02
N THR A 280 -11.04 -1.34 -10.04
CA THR A 280 -11.54 0.03 -9.91
C THR A 280 -12.93 0.08 -9.30
N ALA A 281 -13.86 -0.75 -9.77
CA ALA A 281 -15.22 -0.81 -9.25
C ALA A 281 -15.26 -1.14 -7.75
N ILE A 282 -14.42 -2.09 -7.30
CA ILE A 282 -14.30 -2.45 -5.89
C ILE A 282 -13.78 -1.26 -5.07
N VAL A 283 -12.73 -0.59 -5.55
CA VAL A 283 -12.13 0.55 -4.82
C VAL A 283 -13.11 1.74 -4.77
N LEU A 284 -13.77 2.07 -5.87
CA LEU A 284 -14.75 3.16 -5.88
C LEU A 284 -15.97 2.86 -5.01
N LEU A 285 -16.45 1.61 -4.98
CA LEU A 285 -17.51 1.22 -4.08
C LEU A 285 -17.09 1.34 -2.61
N LEU A 286 -15.85 0.95 -2.28
CA LEU A 286 -15.28 1.16 -0.94
C LEU A 286 -15.24 2.65 -0.58
N VAL A 287 -14.76 3.52 -1.48
CA VAL A 287 -14.75 4.96 -1.24
C VAL A 287 -16.14 5.49 -0.97
N ALA A 288 -17.12 5.13 -1.80
CA ALA A 288 -18.50 5.56 -1.65
C ALA A 288 -19.09 5.15 -0.29
N THR A 289 -19.00 3.86 0.05
CA THR A 289 -19.56 3.33 1.30
C THR A 289 -18.84 3.88 2.53
N CYS A 290 -17.51 4.04 2.47
CA CYS A 290 -16.74 4.65 3.55
C CYS A 290 -17.03 6.13 3.74
N THR A 291 -17.34 6.88 2.68
CA THR A 291 -17.77 8.30 2.81
C THR A 291 -19.12 8.38 3.54
N GLY A 292 -20.06 7.48 3.22
CA GLY A 292 -21.30 7.35 3.97
C GLY A 292 -21.05 7.00 5.43
N LEU A 293 -20.19 6.04 5.70
CA LEU A 293 -19.79 5.64 7.05
C LEU A 293 -19.11 6.78 7.83
N SER A 294 -18.20 7.52 7.20
CA SER A 294 -17.50 8.66 7.82
C SER A 294 -18.48 9.73 8.29
N TRP A 295 -19.55 9.99 7.51
CA TRP A 295 -20.61 10.91 7.93
C TRP A 295 -21.34 10.40 9.17
N ILE A 296 -21.68 9.09 9.23
CA ILE A 296 -22.34 8.48 10.39
C ILE A 296 -21.43 8.56 11.63
N MET A 297 -20.16 8.22 11.47
CA MET A 297 -19.19 8.30 12.56
C MET A 297 -19.09 9.73 13.12
N SER A 298 -19.13 10.74 12.25
CA SER A 298 -19.15 12.14 12.68
C SER A 298 -20.47 12.51 13.37
N TYR A 299 -21.61 12.02 12.85
CA TYR A 299 -22.92 12.25 13.46
C TYR A 299 -23.02 11.64 14.86
N GLU A 300 -22.52 10.42 15.04
CA GLU A 300 -22.50 9.69 16.33
C GLU A 300 -21.34 10.14 17.24
N ASN A 301 -20.53 11.12 16.85
CA ASN A 301 -19.36 11.61 17.59
C ASN A 301 -18.35 10.51 17.95
N ILE A 302 -18.22 9.50 17.07
CA ILE A 302 -17.28 8.37 17.29
C ILE A 302 -15.82 8.85 17.42
N PRO A 303 -15.27 9.76 16.58
CA PRO A 303 -13.91 10.24 16.73
C PRO A 303 -13.65 10.90 18.09
N GLN A 304 -14.61 11.68 18.58
CA GLN A 304 -14.53 12.35 19.90
C GLN A 304 -14.54 11.35 21.04
N THR A 305 -15.35 10.31 20.92
CA THR A 305 -15.41 9.23 21.91
C THR A 305 -14.14 8.40 21.96
N VAL A 306 -13.60 8.06 20.79
CA VAL A 306 -12.32 7.35 20.70
C VAL A 306 -11.20 8.21 21.29
N SER A 307 -11.20 9.52 20.99
CA SER A 307 -10.27 10.48 21.55
C SER A 307 -10.34 10.51 23.08
N ALA A 308 -11.54 10.66 23.64
CA ALA A 308 -11.76 10.66 25.08
C ALA A 308 -11.32 9.34 25.74
N ALA A 309 -11.58 8.20 25.09
CA ALA A 309 -11.14 6.89 25.56
C ALA A 309 -9.61 6.77 25.59
N LEU A 310 -8.93 7.22 24.53
CA LEU A 310 -7.45 7.22 24.48
C LEU A 310 -6.84 8.12 25.55
N LEU A 311 -7.40 9.32 25.72
CA LEU A 311 -6.96 10.26 26.76
C LEU A 311 -7.24 9.75 28.18
N SER A 312 -8.29 8.95 28.39
CA SER A 312 -8.54 8.34 29.71
C SER A 312 -7.47 7.29 30.09
N ILE A 313 -6.75 6.75 29.10
CA ILE A 313 -5.64 5.80 29.33
C ILE A 313 -4.36 6.56 29.70
N SER A 314 -4.05 7.64 28.97
CA SER A 314 -2.85 8.44 29.20
C SER A 314 -2.95 9.81 28.54
N ASP A 315 -2.44 10.84 29.23
CA ASP A 315 -2.25 12.20 28.69
C ASP A 315 -0.90 12.35 27.94
N ASN A 316 -0.06 11.31 27.97
CA ASN A 316 1.25 11.37 27.34
C ASN A 316 1.13 11.15 25.81
N PRO A 317 1.54 12.14 24.97
CA PRO A 317 1.47 12.04 23.52
C PRO A 317 2.15 10.80 22.92
N VAL A 318 3.27 10.37 23.53
CA VAL A 318 4.03 9.18 23.09
C VAL A 318 3.19 7.92 23.29
N VAL A 319 2.51 7.80 24.43
CA VAL A 319 1.65 6.64 24.73
C VAL A 319 0.46 6.59 23.78
N ILE A 320 -0.18 7.74 23.53
CA ILE A 320 -1.30 7.84 22.58
C ILE A 320 -0.86 7.42 21.17
N LEU A 321 0.30 7.91 20.71
CA LEU A 321 0.85 7.55 19.40
C LEU A 321 1.15 6.06 19.30
N ILE A 322 1.70 5.44 20.33
CA ILE A 322 1.93 3.98 20.38
C ILE A 322 0.61 3.24 20.34
N LEU A 323 -0.41 3.66 21.10
CA LEU A 323 -1.73 3.03 21.09
C LEU A 323 -2.38 3.10 19.72
N ILE A 324 -2.34 4.25 19.04
CA ILE A 324 -2.83 4.39 17.65
C ILE A 324 -2.10 3.41 16.74
N ASN A 325 -0.77 3.32 16.82
CA ASN A 325 0.01 2.40 16.01
C ASN A 325 -0.33 0.93 16.28
N VAL A 326 -0.53 0.55 17.54
CA VAL A 326 -0.93 -0.84 17.90
C VAL A 326 -2.32 -1.17 17.36
N ILE A 327 -3.28 -0.24 17.48
CA ILE A 327 -4.62 -0.43 16.93
C ILE A 327 -4.56 -0.60 15.41
N LEU A 328 -3.82 0.28 14.71
CA LEU A 328 -3.65 0.20 13.26
C LEU A 328 -2.95 -1.10 12.82
N LEU A 329 -1.96 -1.60 13.57
CA LEU A 329 -1.33 -2.89 13.29
C LEU A 329 -2.33 -4.04 13.41
N ILE A 330 -3.15 -4.04 14.46
CA ILE A 330 -4.21 -5.05 14.64
C ILE A 330 -5.21 -4.98 13.48
N VAL A 331 -5.66 -3.78 13.12
CA VAL A 331 -6.57 -3.55 11.98
C VAL A 331 -5.97 -4.08 10.68
N GLY A 332 -4.70 -3.76 10.41
CA GLY A 332 -3.99 -4.18 9.20
C GLY A 332 -3.82 -5.69 9.06
N ILE A 333 -3.93 -6.46 10.15
CA ILE A 333 -3.95 -7.93 10.09
C ILE A 333 -5.20 -8.45 9.38
N PHE A 334 -6.36 -7.83 9.64
CA PHE A 334 -7.67 -8.35 9.23
C PHE A 334 -8.26 -7.62 8.02
N MET A 335 -7.80 -6.41 7.75
CA MET A 335 -8.35 -5.54 6.70
C MET A 335 -7.29 -5.19 5.67
N ASP A 336 -7.71 -5.05 4.41
CA ASP A 336 -6.87 -4.50 3.37
C ASP A 336 -6.64 -2.99 3.58
N MET A 337 -5.60 -2.43 2.94
CA MET A 337 -5.17 -1.05 3.18
C MET A 337 -6.24 -0.01 2.84
N THR A 338 -6.91 -0.16 1.70
CA THR A 338 -7.88 0.85 1.22
C THR A 338 -9.02 1.07 2.22
N PRO A 339 -9.75 0.04 2.67
CA PRO A 339 -10.80 0.22 3.67
C PRO A 339 -10.23 0.70 5.02
N ALA A 340 -9.06 0.22 5.43
CA ALA A 340 -8.44 0.64 6.69
C ALA A 340 -8.13 2.15 6.67
N VAL A 341 -7.53 2.65 5.60
CA VAL A 341 -7.25 4.10 5.45
C VAL A 341 -8.55 4.91 5.47
N LEU A 342 -9.57 4.50 4.71
CA LEU A 342 -10.83 5.24 4.60
C LEU A 342 -11.61 5.30 5.91
N ILE A 343 -11.57 4.23 6.73
CA ILE A 343 -12.31 4.15 8.00
C ILE A 343 -11.53 4.85 9.12
N PHE A 344 -10.23 4.60 9.23
CA PHE A 344 -9.46 5.02 10.40
C PHE A 344 -8.83 6.41 10.28
N THR A 345 -8.66 6.94 9.05
CA THR A 345 -8.19 8.33 8.87
C THR A 345 -9.12 9.34 9.55
N PRO A 346 -10.45 9.37 9.30
CA PRO A 346 -11.32 10.34 9.97
C PRO A 346 -11.44 10.13 11.49
N ILE A 347 -11.08 8.96 12.01
CA ILE A 347 -11.06 8.68 13.45
C ILE A 347 -9.78 9.22 14.09
N PHE A 348 -8.62 8.89 13.55
CA PHE A 348 -7.33 9.15 14.19
C PHE A 348 -6.67 10.46 13.75
N LEU A 349 -6.92 10.96 12.53
CA LEU A 349 -6.31 12.19 12.05
C LEU A 349 -6.64 13.40 12.94
N PRO A 350 -7.91 13.62 13.38
CA PRO A 350 -8.22 14.72 14.29
C PRO A 350 -7.47 14.62 15.64
N ILE A 351 -7.24 13.41 16.13
CA ILE A 351 -6.47 13.16 17.36
C ILE A 351 -5.00 13.47 17.12
N ALA A 352 -4.45 12.98 16.02
CA ALA A 352 -3.05 13.18 15.66
C ALA A 352 -2.72 14.67 15.43
N THR A 353 -3.57 15.39 14.71
CA THR A 353 -3.33 16.82 14.41
C THR A 353 -3.67 17.72 15.58
N GLY A 354 -4.81 17.49 16.23
CA GLY A 354 -5.32 18.37 17.27
C GLY A 354 -4.63 18.19 18.63
N GLN A 355 -4.30 16.94 18.99
CA GLN A 355 -3.75 16.65 20.32
C GLN A 355 -2.25 16.33 20.30
N LEU A 356 -1.78 15.65 19.28
CA LEU A 356 -0.36 15.32 19.15
C LEU A 356 0.42 16.37 18.35
N GLY A 357 -0.26 17.35 17.73
CA GLY A 357 0.37 18.37 16.88
C GLY A 357 1.08 17.79 15.66
N MET A 358 0.68 16.59 15.19
CA MET A 358 1.29 15.95 14.04
C MET A 358 0.87 16.63 12.75
N ASP A 359 1.79 16.72 11.80
CA ASP A 359 1.49 17.12 10.43
C ASP A 359 0.61 16.07 9.74
N PRO A 360 -0.47 16.46 9.02
CA PRO A 360 -1.35 15.50 8.33
C PRO A 360 -0.64 14.62 7.30
N VAL A 361 0.39 15.15 6.62
CA VAL A 361 1.20 14.37 5.65
C VAL A 361 2.00 13.31 6.40
N HIS A 362 2.65 13.69 7.50
CA HIS A 362 3.42 12.77 8.33
C HIS A 362 2.55 11.64 8.90
N PHE A 363 1.37 11.98 9.44
CA PHE A 363 0.42 10.98 9.93
C PHE A 363 0.01 10.00 8.83
N GLY A 364 -0.25 10.49 7.61
CA GLY A 364 -0.62 9.65 6.47
C GLY A 364 0.46 8.65 6.10
N ILE A 365 1.72 9.07 6.07
CA ILE A 365 2.85 8.18 5.78
C ILE A 365 3.02 7.14 6.89
N MET A 366 2.95 7.55 8.15
CA MET A 366 2.99 6.65 9.30
C MET A 366 1.87 5.60 9.21
N MET A 367 0.64 6.02 8.94
CA MET A 367 -0.52 5.13 8.82
C MET A 367 -0.35 4.12 7.67
N VAL A 368 0.05 4.58 6.48
CA VAL A 368 0.27 3.69 5.33
C VAL A 368 1.40 2.70 5.62
N LEU A 369 2.50 3.15 6.21
CA LEU A 369 3.60 2.28 6.59
C LEU A 369 3.17 1.23 7.64
N ASN A 370 2.39 1.63 8.64
CA ASN A 370 1.82 0.74 9.64
C ASN A 370 0.96 -0.36 9.02
N LEU A 371 0.05 0.01 8.13
CA LEU A 371 -0.80 -0.94 7.42
C LEU A 371 -0.01 -1.86 6.49
N CYS A 372 1.10 -1.40 5.88
CA CYS A 372 2.03 -2.24 5.14
C CYS A 372 2.59 -3.37 6.01
N VAL A 373 2.94 -3.09 7.25
CA VAL A 373 3.38 -4.10 8.22
C VAL A 373 2.24 -5.06 8.53
N GLY A 374 1.02 -4.55 8.73
CA GLY A 374 -0.18 -5.35 8.99
C GLY A 374 -0.47 -6.37 7.89
N LEU A 375 -0.33 -6.00 6.61
CA LEU A 375 -0.55 -6.91 5.47
C LEU A 375 0.36 -8.14 5.44
N CYS A 376 1.50 -8.08 6.11
CA CYS A 376 2.44 -9.19 6.24
C CYS A 376 2.24 -10.00 7.52
N THR A 377 1.32 -9.58 8.40
CA THR A 377 1.21 -10.11 9.77
C THR A 377 0.22 -11.27 9.84
N PRO A 378 0.61 -12.43 10.42
CA PRO A 378 -0.35 -13.50 10.72
C PRO A 378 -1.43 -13.03 11.71
N PRO A 379 -2.65 -13.64 11.72
CA PRO A 379 -3.06 -14.84 11.02
C PRO A 379 -3.62 -14.62 9.62
N VAL A 380 -4.05 -13.39 9.25
CA VAL A 380 -4.72 -13.17 7.97
C VAL A 380 -3.79 -12.58 6.93
N GLY A 381 -3.24 -11.39 7.07
CA GLY A 381 -2.31 -10.73 6.17
C GLY A 381 -2.46 -11.05 4.67
N SER A 382 -3.12 -10.20 3.90
CA SER A 382 -3.46 -10.53 2.49
C SER A 382 -2.23 -10.84 1.63
N VAL A 383 -1.13 -10.13 1.85
CA VAL A 383 0.13 -10.33 1.14
C VAL A 383 0.83 -11.62 1.60
N LEU A 384 0.68 -11.98 2.88
CA LEU A 384 1.20 -13.24 3.41
C LEU A 384 0.61 -14.45 2.67
N PHE A 385 -0.71 -14.47 2.50
CA PHE A 385 -1.38 -15.56 1.76
C PHE A 385 -0.93 -15.63 0.29
N ILE A 386 -0.86 -14.49 -0.39
CA ILE A 386 -0.43 -14.43 -1.80
C ILE A 386 1.01 -14.93 -1.93
N GLY A 387 1.91 -14.44 -1.10
CA GLY A 387 3.31 -14.83 -1.16
C GLY A 387 3.55 -16.32 -0.86
N CYS A 388 2.84 -16.87 0.14
CA CYS A 388 2.86 -18.32 0.43
C CYS A 388 2.31 -19.15 -0.75
N SER A 389 1.20 -18.71 -1.35
CA SER A 389 0.59 -19.38 -2.51
C SER A 389 1.54 -19.41 -3.72
N VAL A 390 2.18 -18.27 -4.03
CA VAL A 390 3.14 -18.14 -5.15
C VAL A 390 4.39 -18.99 -4.91
N ALA A 391 4.86 -19.05 -3.67
CA ALA A 391 6.04 -19.84 -3.31
C ALA A 391 5.75 -21.35 -3.11
N GLY A 392 4.48 -21.75 -3.06
CA GLY A 392 4.08 -23.12 -2.77
C GLY A 392 4.46 -23.57 -1.35
N THR A 393 4.42 -22.63 -0.38
CA THR A 393 4.81 -22.87 1.02
C THR A 393 3.62 -22.70 1.96
N LYS A 394 3.74 -23.18 3.20
CA LYS A 394 2.73 -23.03 4.23
C LYS A 394 3.05 -21.83 5.13
N ILE A 395 2.01 -21.17 5.63
CA ILE A 395 2.14 -19.97 6.47
C ILE A 395 2.96 -20.27 7.74
N ASP A 396 2.70 -21.39 8.40
CA ASP A 396 3.41 -21.81 9.62
C ASP A 396 4.92 -21.93 9.43
N GLN A 397 5.35 -22.33 8.23
CA GLN A 397 6.77 -22.46 7.88
C GLN A 397 7.43 -21.12 7.53
N VAL A 398 6.68 -20.20 6.96
CA VAL A 398 7.17 -18.88 6.53
C VAL A 398 7.28 -17.90 7.70
N ILE A 399 6.49 -18.07 8.76
CA ILE A 399 6.51 -17.16 9.93
C ILE A 399 7.92 -17.02 10.53
N ARG A 400 8.64 -18.11 10.74
CA ARG A 400 9.97 -18.06 11.36
C ARG A 400 10.98 -17.19 10.60
N PRO A 401 11.20 -17.37 9.28
CA PRO A 401 12.10 -16.49 8.52
C PRO A 401 11.51 -15.09 8.30
N LEU A 402 10.19 -14.89 8.43
CA LEU A 402 9.54 -13.57 8.29
C LEU A 402 9.74 -12.69 9.52
N LEU A 403 9.79 -13.27 10.73
CA LEU A 403 9.88 -12.50 11.99
C LEU A 403 11.01 -11.46 12.05
N PRO A 404 12.26 -11.74 11.63
CA PRO A 404 13.33 -10.74 11.64
C PRO A 404 13.06 -9.57 10.68
N MET A 405 12.44 -9.84 9.51
CA MET A 405 12.08 -8.80 8.54
C MET A 405 10.92 -7.98 9.06
N PHE A 406 9.93 -8.64 9.67
CA PHE A 406 8.83 -7.97 10.35
C PHE A 406 9.32 -7.05 11.47
N ALA A 407 10.24 -7.50 12.30
CA ALA A 407 10.85 -6.68 13.35
C ALA A 407 11.56 -5.44 12.75
N ALA A 408 12.28 -5.60 11.64
CA ALA A 408 12.91 -4.49 10.94
C ALA A 408 11.88 -3.47 10.43
N MET A 409 10.77 -3.94 9.85
CA MET A 409 9.68 -3.06 9.40
C MET A 409 9.04 -2.31 10.58
N VAL A 410 8.80 -2.97 11.70
CA VAL A 410 8.26 -2.34 12.92
C VAL A 410 9.22 -1.30 13.48
N ILE A 411 10.53 -1.58 13.49
CA ILE A 411 11.54 -0.60 13.91
C ILE A 411 11.48 0.64 13.02
N VAL A 412 11.43 0.47 11.71
CA VAL A 412 11.32 1.61 10.77
C VAL A 412 10.01 2.36 10.97
N LEU A 413 8.90 1.65 11.19
CA LEU A 413 7.61 2.27 11.50
C LEU A 413 7.72 3.21 12.71
N PHE A 414 8.29 2.75 13.82
CA PHE A 414 8.44 3.58 15.01
C PHE A 414 9.48 4.70 14.83
N LEU A 415 10.56 4.47 14.07
CA LEU A 415 11.49 5.53 13.70
C LEU A 415 10.76 6.65 12.92
N VAL A 416 9.95 6.28 11.94
CA VAL A 416 9.15 7.25 11.17
C VAL A 416 8.12 7.92 12.06
N ALA A 417 7.41 7.18 12.93
CA ALA A 417 6.38 7.73 13.80
C ALA A 417 6.93 8.80 14.78
N PHE A 418 8.15 8.60 15.28
CA PHE A 418 8.77 9.52 16.25
C PHE A 418 9.70 10.56 15.63
N LEU A 419 10.10 10.40 14.38
CA LEU A 419 10.99 11.32 13.67
C LEU A 419 10.27 11.90 12.44
N PRO A 420 9.51 13.03 12.60
CA PRO A 420 8.74 13.64 11.51
C PRO A 420 9.60 14.01 10.30
N ASP A 421 10.86 14.35 10.50
CA ASP A 421 11.75 14.72 9.42
C ASP A 421 12.00 13.58 8.42
N LEU A 422 11.84 12.31 8.83
CA LEU A 422 11.95 11.18 7.89
C LEU A 422 10.86 11.20 6.80
N SER A 423 9.71 11.78 7.08
CA SER A 423 8.64 11.94 6.09
C SER A 423 8.54 13.38 5.55
N LEU A 424 8.87 14.39 6.35
CA LEU A 424 8.67 15.80 5.98
C LEU A 424 9.90 16.46 5.34
N LEU A 425 11.09 15.84 5.41
CA LEU A 425 12.33 16.42 4.87
C LEU A 425 12.19 16.70 3.36
N ILE A 426 11.77 15.72 2.58
CA ILE A 426 11.66 15.86 1.13
C ILE A 426 10.56 16.86 0.76
N PRO A 427 9.32 16.78 1.26
CA PRO A 427 8.30 17.80 1.00
C PRO A 427 8.79 19.23 1.29
N ARG A 428 9.41 19.46 2.46
CA ARG A 428 9.94 20.78 2.83
C ARG A 428 11.02 21.30 1.88
N LEU A 429 11.88 20.43 1.35
CA LEU A 429 12.90 20.81 0.36
C LEU A 429 12.29 21.28 -0.95
N PHE A 430 11.09 20.79 -1.30
CA PHE A 430 10.36 21.19 -2.51
C PHE A 430 9.30 22.28 -2.24
N GLY A 431 9.21 22.80 -1.01
CA GLY A 431 8.25 23.85 -0.64
C GLY A 431 6.78 23.37 -0.59
N LEU A 432 6.58 22.07 -0.32
CA LEU A 432 5.26 21.41 -0.24
C LEU A 432 4.82 21.23 1.21
#